data_24b7517bc3714ffdc4d2b0d589796f6f
#
_entry.id   24b7517bc3714ffdc4d2b0d589796f6f
#
_cell.length_a   1.000
_cell.length_b   1.000
_cell.length_c   1.000
_cell.angle_alpha   90.00
_cell.angle_beta   90.00
_cell.angle_gamma   90.00
#
_symmetry.space_group_name_H-M   'P 1'
#
loop_
_entity.id
_entity.type
_entity.pdbx_description
1 polymer ?
#
loop_
_entity_poly.entity_id
_entity_poly.type
_entity_poly.pdbx_seq_one_letter_code
_entity_poly.pdbx_strand_id
1 'polypeptide(L)'
;MSDEEELENIRRRKLEQLQQQAVQQQIAGQQQKEYDNKKYQVMRQILSQEGRQRLENIRIVKPQFAEQIELQLIQLFQSGRLRGATPLPDKEFKKILEKITAGSKKEFNIKK
;
A
#
# COMPACT_ATOMS: atom_id res chain seq x y z
N MET A 1 7.19 49.52 -17.89
CA MET A 1 6.58 48.78 -16.79
C MET A 1 7.20 49.19 -15.47
N SER A 2 6.38 49.41 -14.49
CA SER A 2 6.85 49.76 -13.18
C SER A 2 7.24 48.50 -12.44
N ASP A 3 8.17 48.64 -11.47
CA ASP A 3 8.60 47.55 -10.60
C ASP A 3 7.42 46.99 -9.81
N GLU A 4 6.43 47.80 -9.50
CA GLU A 4 5.23 47.38 -8.79
C GLU A 4 4.40 46.38 -9.58
N GLU A 5 4.25 46.61 -10.92
CA GLU A 5 3.52 45.67 -11.78
C GLU A 5 4.23 44.32 -11.88
N GLU A 6 5.55 44.33 -11.97
CA GLU A 6 6.33 43.09 -12.00
C GLU A 6 6.18 42.32 -10.67
N LEU A 7 6.16 43.04 -9.58
CA LEU A 7 6.02 42.45 -8.24
C LEU A 7 4.65 41.80 -8.07
N GLU A 8 3.59 42.48 -8.54
CA GLU A 8 2.23 41.93 -8.53
C GLU A 8 2.13 40.67 -9.39
N ASN A 9 2.75 40.68 -10.57
CA ASN A 9 2.75 39.52 -11.45
C ASN A 9 3.45 38.32 -10.81
N ILE A 10 4.57 38.56 -10.13
CA ILE A 10 5.30 37.52 -9.43
C ILE A 10 4.45 36.93 -8.28
N ARG A 11 3.79 37.81 -7.52
CA ARG A 11 2.91 37.36 -6.42
C ARG A 11 1.76 36.54 -6.95
N ARG A 12 1.15 36.96 -8.05
CA ARG A 12 0.02 36.24 -8.67
C ARG A 12 0.45 34.86 -9.13
N ARG A 13 1.60 34.76 -9.79
CA ARG A 13 2.13 33.47 -10.25
C ARG A 13 2.41 32.53 -9.07
N LYS A 14 3.01 33.05 -8.01
CA LYS A 14 3.28 32.23 -6.82
C LYS A 14 1.99 31.75 -6.17
N LEU A 15 1.00 32.62 -6.09
CA LEU A 15 -0.30 32.23 -5.51
C LEU A 15 -0.96 31.13 -6.32
N GLU A 16 -0.95 31.26 -7.66
CA GLU A 16 -1.50 30.25 -8.55
C GLU A 16 -0.78 28.91 -8.39
N GLN A 17 0.56 28.94 -8.31
CA GLN A 17 1.34 27.71 -8.11
C GLN A 17 1.01 27.04 -6.80
N LEU A 18 0.88 27.82 -5.72
CA LEU A 18 0.52 27.29 -4.40
C LEU A 18 -0.87 26.66 -4.43
N GLN A 19 -1.83 27.30 -5.09
CA GLN A 19 -3.17 26.76 -5.22
C GLN A 19 -3.18 25.46 -6.01
N GLN A 20 -2.43 25.40 -7.11
CA GLN A 20 -2.30 24.17 -7.89
C GLN A 20 -1.68 23.04 -7.10
N GLN A 21 -0.63 23.34 -6.34
CA GLN A 21 0.01 22.34 -5.48
C GLN A 21 -0.94 21.81 -4.41
N ALA A 22 -1.71 22.71 -3.80
CA ALA A 22 -2.69 22.32 -2.79
C ALA A 22 -3.76 21.39 -3.37
N VAL A 23 -4.27 21.70 -4.56
CA VAL A 23 -5.25 20.85 -5.24
C VAL A 23 -4.65 19.50 -5.59
N GLN A 24 -3.43 19.47 -6.11
CA GLN A 24 -2.76 18.22 -6.44
C GLN A 24 -2.55 17.35 -5.20
N GLN A 25 -2.17 17.95 -4.08
CA GLN A 25 -2.00 17.22 -2.82
C GLN A 25 -3.32 16.65 -2.32
N GLN A 26 -4.42 17.39 -2.45
CA GLN A 26 -5.75 16.88 -2.08
C GLN A 26 -6.15 15.69 -2.95
N ILE A 27 -5.92 15.79 -4.27
CA ILE A 27 -6.25 14.71 -5.21
C ILE A 27 -5.41 13.48 -4.87
N ALA A 28 -4.11 13.65 -4.66
CA ALA A 28 -3.22 12.55 -4.31
C ALA A 28 -3.64 11.89 -2.99
N GLY A 29 -4.02 12.70 -1.99
CA GLY A 29 -4.50 12.18 -0.72
C GLY A 29 -5.79 11.39 -0.84
N GLN A 30 -6.73 11.87 -1.66
CA GLN A 30 -7.98 11.14 -1.92
C GLN A 30 -7.72 9.84 -2.65
N GLN A 31 -6.86 9.85 -3.66
CA GLN A 31 -6.48 8.65 -4.40
C GLN A 31 -5.83 7.63 -3.48
N GLN A 32 -4.97 8.07 -2.58
CA GLN A 32 -4.32 7.19 -1.61
C GLN A 32 -5.35 6.57 -0.66
N LYS A 33 -6.31 7.34 -0.18
CA LYS A 33 -7.38 6.84 0.68
C LYS A 33 -8.24 5.81 -0.04
N GLU A 34 -8.59 6.06 -1.30
CA GLU A 34 -9.36 5.14 -2.11
C GLU A 34 -8.62 3.83 -2.30
N TYR A 35 -7.33 3.91 -2.61
CA TYR A 35 -6.48 2.74 -2.76
C TYR A 35 -6.42 1.94 -1.46
N ASP A 36 -6.20 2.61 -0.34
CA ASP A 36 -6.12 1.95 0.96
C ASP A 36 -7.45 1.29 1.34
N ASN A 37 -8.57 1.96 1.05
CA ASN A 37 -9.89 1.40 1.32
C ASN A 37 -10.18 0.16 0.48
N LYS A 38 -9.84 0.20 -0.81
CA LYS A 38 -10.00 -0.96 -1.70
C LYS A 38 -9.12 -2.11 -1.25
N LYS A 39 -7.89 -1.83 -0.91
CA LYS A 39 -6.96 -2.83 -0.41
C LYS A 39 -7.48 -3.46 0.88
N TYR A 40 -7.99 -2.66 1.79
CA TYR A 40 -8.57 -3.14 3.04
C TYR A 40 -9.77 -4.07 2.78
N GLN A 41 -10.65 -3.68 1.86
CA GLN A 41 -11.82 -4.51 1.51
C GLN A 41 -11.38 -5.85 0.91
N VAL A 42 -10.39 -5.83 0.01
CA VAL A 42 -9.85 -7.04 -0.59
C VAL A 42 -9.23 -7.93 0.48
N MET A 43 -8.47 -7.35 1.38
CA MET A 43 -7.84 -8.11 2.47
C MET A 43 -8.87 -8.74 3.41
N ARG A 44 -10.01 -8.10 3.61
CA ARG A 44 -11.11 -8.69 4.38
C ARG A 44 -11.70 -9.91 3.70
N GLN A 45 -11.66 -9.97 2.37
CA GLN A 45 -12.10 -11.14 1.62
C GLN A 45 -11.07 -12.26 1.66
N ILE A 46 -9.79 -11.91 1.64
CA ILE A 46 -8.70 -12.88 1.57
C ILE A 46 -8.42 -13.52 2.92
N LEU A 47 -8.35 -12.72 3.98
CA LEU A 47 -7.94 -13.18 5.31
C LEU A 47 -9.08 -13.15 6.31
N SER A 48 -9.07 -14.12 7.21
CA SER A 48 -9.92 -14.10 8.39
C SER A 48 -9.54 -12.95 9.31
N GLN A 49 -10.37 -12.68 10.31
CA GLN A 49 -10.09 -11.63 11.30
C GLN A 49 -8.76 -11.88 12.01
N GLU A 50 -8.49 -13.12 12.37
CA GLU A 50 -7.23 -13.49 13.03
C GLU A 50 -6.03 -13.27 12.10
N GLY A 51 -6.16 -13.64 10.82
CA GLY A 51 -5.10 -13.41 9.83
C GLY A 51 -4.82 -11.94 9.64
N ARG A 52 -5.86 -11.12 9.56
CA ARG A 52 -5.71 -9.67 9.43
C ARG A 52 -5.03 -9.06 10.66
N GLN A 53 -5.36 -9.56 11.84
CA GLN A 53 -4.71 -9.11 13.07
C GLN A 53 -3.22 -9.44 13.06
N ARG A 54 -2.87 -10.64 12.61
CA ARG A 54 -1.47 -11.03 12.45
C ARG A 54 -0.74 -10.11 11.47
N LEU A 55 -1.38 -9.79 10.36
CA LEU A 55 -0.78 -8.89 9.36
C LEU A 55 -0.55 -7.50 9.93
N GLU A 56 -1.49 -6.97 10.71
CA GLU A 56 -1.33 -5.67 11.36
C GLU A 56 -0.16 -5.68 12.36
N ASN A 57 -0.01 -6.76 13.10
CA ASN A 57 1.14 -6.91 14.01
C ASN A 57 2.46 -6.90 13.26
N ILE A 58 2.51 -7.56 12.10
CA ILE A 58 3.69 -7.54 11.23
C ILE A 58 3.94 -6.14 10.71
N ARG A 59 2.89 -5.43 10.33
CA ARG A 59 3.00 -4.06 9.80
C ARG A 59 3.62 -3.11 10.81
N ILE A 60 3.30 -3.27 12.07
CA ILE A 60 3.86 -2.43 13.14
C ILE A 60 5.37 -2.63 13.26
N VAL A 61 5.83 -3.87 13.15
CA VAL A 61 7.25 -4.22 13.33
C VAL A 61 8.03 -4.10 12.03
N LYS A 62 7.46 -4.56 10.92
CA LYS A 62 8.11 -4.61 9.60
C LYS A 62 7.14 -4.14 8.52
N PRO A 63 6.96 -2.83 8.36
CA PRO A 63 5.95 -2.31 7.42
C PRO A 63 6.20 -2.70 5.97
N GLN A 64 7.46 -2.74 5.53
CA GLN A 64 7.79 -3.12 4.16
C GLN A 64 7.48 -4.59 3.89
N PHE A 65 7.75 -5.45 4.85
CA PHE A 65 7.43 -6.87 4.74
C PHE A 65 5.92 -7.09 4.67
N ALA A 66 5.15 -6.34 5.46
CA ALA A 66 3.69 -6.40 5.41
C ALA A 66 3.16 -6.02 4.03
N GLU A 67 3.73 -4.99 3.40
CA GLU A 67 3.34 -4.61 2.04
C GLU A 67 3.62 -5.72 1.03
N GLN A 68 4.77 -6.37 1.13
CA GLN A 68 5.09 -7.50 0.25
C GLN A 68 4.10 -8.65 0.43
N ILE A 69 3.73 -8.95 1.67
CA ILE A 69 2.74 -9.98 1.97
C ILE A 69 1.40 -9.63 1.32
N GLU A 70 0.96 -8.39 1.47
CA GLU A 70 -0.30 -7.93 0.90
C GLU A 70 -0.31 -8.07 -0.62
N LEU A 71 0.75 -7.63 -1.28
CA LEU A 71 0.87 -7.74 -2.73
C LEU A 71 0.81 -9.19 -3.19
N GLN A 72 1.51 -10.09 -2.51
CA GLN A 72 1.49 -11.50 -2.87
C GLN A 72 0.12 -12.13 -2.66
N LEU A 73 -0.56 -11.79 -1.57
CA LEU A 73 -1.92 -12.28 -1.31
C LEU A 73 -2.90 -11.80 -2.37
N ILE A 74 -2.80 -10.54 -2.76
CA ILE A 74 -3.65 -9.98 -3.81
C ILE A 74 -3.38 -10.68 -5.14
N GLN A 75 -2.13 -10.91 -5.50
CA GLN A 75 -1.78 -11.64 -6.71
C GLN A 75 -2.34 -13.07 -6.71
N LEU A 76 -2.21 -13.77 -5.61
CA LEU A 76 -2.75 -15.12 -5.48
C LEU A 76 -4.27 -15.12 -5.59
N PHE A 77 -4.93 -14.13 -5.01
CA PHE A 77 -6.37 -14.00 -5.07
C PHE A 77 -6.84 -13.70 -6.50
N GLN A 78 -6.18 -12.77 -7.17
CA GLN A 78 -6.53 -12.40 -8.55
C GLN A 78 -6.27 -13.52 -9.54
N SER A 79 -5.24 -14.33 -9.31
CA SER A 79 -4.93 -15.45 -10.18
C SER A 79 -5.85 -16.66 -9.98
N GLY A 80 -6.72 -16.60 -8.98
CA GLY A 80 -7.67 -17.68 -8.68
C GLY A 80 -7.07 -18.81 -7.85
N ARG A 81 -5.84 -18.68 -7.39
CA ARG A 81 -5.18 -19.73 -6.59
C ARG A 81 -5.77 -19.90 -5.20
N LEU A 82 -6.50 -18.89 -4.73
CA LEU A 82 -7.16 -18.92 -3.42
C LEU A 82 -8.64 -19.24 -3.50
N ARG A 83 -9.12 -19.73 -4.65
CA ARG A 83 -10.53 -20.10 -4.84
C ARG A 83 -10.94 -21.15 -3.83
N GLY A 84 -12.06 -20.89 -3.14
CA GLY A 84 -12.60 -21.82 -2.17
C GLY A 84 -11.85 -21.87 -0.86
N ALA A 85 -10.71 -21.21 -0.75
CA ALA A 85 -9.92 -21.16 0.47
C ALA A 85 -10.10 -19.88 1.28
N THR A 86 -10.76 -18.87 0.70
CA THR A 86 -10.96 -17.57 1.36
C THR A 86 -12.29 -17.51 2.09
N PRO A 87 -12.35 -16.81 3.22
CA PRO A 87 -11.24 -16.16 3.87
C PRO A 87 -10.27 -17.16 4.51
N LEU A 88 -8.97 -16.93 4.31
CA LEU A 88 -7.94 -17.82 4.81
C LEU A 88 -7.91 -17.80 6.35
N PRO A 89 -7.99 -18.96 7.01
CA PRO A 89 -7.77 -18.99 8.46
C PRO A 89 -6.33 -18.67 8.79
N ASP A 90 -6.10 -18.26 10.02
CA ASP A 90 -4.77 -17.87 10.48
C ASP A 90 -3.73 -18.98 10.23
N LYS A 91 -4.12 -20.23 10.40
CA LYS A 91 -3.26 -21.38 10.16
C LYS A 91 -2.75 -21.45 8.72
N GLU A 92 -3.64 -21.23 7.76
CA GLU A 92 -3.29 -21.24 6.32
C GLU A 92 -2.45 -20.01 5.96
N PHE A 93 -2.78 -18.87 6.52
CA PHE A 93 -2.02 -17.65 6.34
C PHE A 93 -0.58 -17.81 6.87
N LYS A 94 -0.45 -18.44 8.00
CA LYS A 94 0.86 -18.70 8.60
C LYS A 94 1.73 -19.56 7.67
N LYS A 95 1.15 -20.56 7.02
CA LYS A 95 1.86 -21.38 6.02
C LYS A 95 2.37 -20.55 4.86
N ILE A 96 1.55 -19.63 4.37
CA ILE A 96 1.93 -18.73 3.28
C ILE A 96 3.09 -17.83 3.72
N LEU A 97 3.02 -17.29 4.93
CA LEU A 97 4.10 -16.47 5.49
C LEU A 97 5.42 -17.25 5.56
N GLU A 98 5.37 -18.50 5.94
CA GLU A 98 6.55 -19.35 6.01
C GLU A 98 7.18 -19.53 4.63
N LYS A 99 6.35 -19.73 3.60
CA LYS A 99 6.83 -19.85 2.21
C LYS A 99 7.47 -18.56 1.71
N ILE A 100 6.87 -17.42 2.02
CA ILE A 100 7.41 -16.11 1.63
C ILE A 100 8.75 -15.88 2.33
N THR A 101 8.82 -16.16 3.61
CA THR A 101 10.05 -16.00 4.39
C THR A 101 11.15 -16.95 3.90
N ALA A 102 10.79 -18.19 3.60
CA ALA A 102 11.74 -19.17 3.07
C ALA A 102 12.29 -18.74 1.71
N GLY A 103 11.41 -18.20 0.84
CA GLY A 103 11.83 -17.66 -0.45
C GLY A 103 12.83 -16.53 -0.30
N SER A 104 12.57 -15.60 0.61
CA SER A 104 13.48 -14.49 0.90
C SER A 104 14.83 -14.98 1.42
N LYS A 105 14.82 -15.98 2.29
CA LYS A 105 16.06 -16.57 2.82
C LYS A 105 16.86 -17.27 1.72
N LYS A 106 16.20 -17.95 0.80
CA LYS A 106 16.86 -18.59 -0.33
C LYS A 106 17.55 -17.57 -1.23
N GLU A 107 16.89 -16.47 -1.52
CA GLU A 107 17.49 -15.39 -2.30
C GLU A 107 18.73 -14.85 -1.60
N PHE A 108 18.66 -14.71 -0.29
CA PHE A 108 19.79 -14.22 0.49
C PHE A 108 20.98 -15.17 0.44
N ASN A 109 20.72 -16.47 0.45
CA ASN A 109 21.79 -17.49 0.40
C ASN A 109 22.46 -17.59 -0.97
N ILE A 110 21.74 -17.31 -2.04
CA ILE A 110 22.28 -17.39 -3.41
C ILE A 110 23.33 -16.31 -3.66
N LYS A 111 23.31 -15.23 -2.93
CA LYS A 111 24.25 -14.11 -3.08
C LYS A 111 25.64 -14.37 -2.50
N LYS A 112 25.89 -15.50 -1.96
CA LYS A 112 27.23 -15.82 -1.47
C LYS A 112 28.23 -16.06 -2.67
#